data_0250814047ae54a5f9e373716dd6928d
#
_entry.id   0250814047ae54a5f9e373716dd6928d
#
_cell.length_a   1.000
_cell.length_b   1.000
_cell.length_c   1.000
_cell.angle_alpha   90.00
_cell.angle_beta   90.00
_cell.angle_gamma   90.00
#
_symmetry.space_group_name_H-M   'P 1'
#
loop_
_entity.id
_entity.type
_entity.pdbx_description
1 polymer ?
#
loop_
_entity_poly.entity_id
_entity_poly.type
_entity_poly.pdbx_seq_one_letter_code
_entity_poly.pdbx_strand_id
1 'polypeptide(L)'
;GLVMGADTTGIEPQFSMVQYKQLAGGGSLRIINQGLPSALSRLGYSKSAAKEIEEYVVGTGRLTPSIPHELLSNAGMTSEKLSEIESELPKVFHVRNAFSPDILGKEFCVENLGLTEDDFYLDDDGKERCSNPWFDTLAHIGMTNEEIEVANKEIIGRNTIEGAPGLKDEHLSIFDCAQPSGTGVRSIAPSGHVNMMAAAQPFISGAISKTINMPSDCSIEDVMEAYNLSHATMNKACAVYRDGSKLSQPLMSQLVDSMDLEEEDEEESVVEKMVE
;
A
#
# COMPACT_ATOMS: atom_id res chain seq x y z
N GLY A 1 -8.08 -18.24 3.95
CA GLY A 1 -7.43 -18.08 2.64
C GLY A 1 -5.92 -17.88 2.76
N LEU A 2 -5.48 -16.85 3.45
CA LEU A 2 -4.04 -16.50 3.61
C LEU A 2 -3.19 -17.66 4.11
N VAL A 3 -3.66 -18.42 5.10
CA VAL A 3 -2.94 -19.61 5.63
C VAL A 3 -2.77 -20.70 4.57
N MET A 4 -3.62 -20.73 3.56
CA MET A 4 -3.56 -21.68 2.45
C MET A 4 -2.88 -21.11 1.20
N GLY A 5 -2.24 -19.96 1.30
CA GLY A 5 -1.58 -19.28 0.18
C GLY A 5 -2.55 -18.71 -0.87
N ALA A 6 -3.81 -18.50 -0.50
CA ALA A 6 -4.77 -17.85 -1.37
C ALA A 6 -4.82 -16.35 -1.05
N ASP A 7 -4.46 -15.52 -2.02
CA ASP A 7 -4.46 -14.05 -1.88
C ASP A 7 -5.88 -13.48 -1.82
N THR A 8 -6.85 -14.20 -2.40
CA THR A 8 -8.28 -13.87 -2.37
C THR A 8 -9.13 -15.14 -2.26
N THR A 9 -10.44 -15.00 -2.07
CA THR A 9 -11.38 -16.12 -1.93
C THR A 9 -12.63 -15.93 -2.79
N GLY A 10 -13.28 -17.02 -3.12
CA GLY A 10 -14.51 -17.01 -3.94
C GLY A 10 -14.22 -16.52 -5.35
N ILE A 11 -15.10 -15.65 -5.85
CA ILE A 11 -15.01 -15.02 -7.17
C ILE A 11 -14.29 -13.66 -7.15
N GLU A 12 -13.87 -13.22 -5.97
CA GLU A 12 -13.21 -11.92 -5.82
C GLU A 12 -11.83 -11.94 -6.50
N PRO A 13 -11.48 -10.93 -7.31
CA PRO A 13 -10.13 -10.76 -7.80
C PRO A 13 -9.20 -10.32 -6.67
N GLN A 14 -7.91 -10.33 -6.93
CA GLN A 14 -6.92 -9.71 -6.06
C GLN A 14 -7.30 -8.23 -5.86
N PHE A 15 -7.23 -7.74 -4.62
CA PHE A 15 -7.62 -6.37 -4.30
C PHE A 15 -6.69 -5.34 -4.98
N SER A 16 -5.38 -5.49 -4.76
CA SER A 16 -4.31 -4.73 -5.41
C SER A 16 -3.03 -5.56 -5.47
N MET A 17 -2.06 -5.20 -6.31
CA MET A 17 -0.79 -5.92 -6.47
C MET A 17 -0.01 -5.98 -5.16
N VAL A 18 0.03 -4.86 -4.45
CA VAL A 18 0.56 -4.73 -3.09
C VAL A 18 -0.56 -4.20 -2.21
N GLN A 19 -0.79 -4.84 -1.09
CA GLN A 19 -1.85 -4.49 -0.15
C GLN A 19 -1.23 -4.17 1.21
N TYR A 20 -1.88 -3.27 1.92
CA TYR A 20 -1.55 -2.93 3.29
C TYR A 20 -2.71 -3.31 4.20
N LYS A 21 -2.44 -4.12 5.20
CA LYS A 21 -3.44 -4.57 6.17
C LYS A 21 -3.11 -4.02 7.54
N GLN A 22 -4.02 -3.25 8.09
CA GLN A 22 -3.94 -2.85 9.49
C GLN A 22 -4.20 -4.04 10.41
N LEU A 23 -3.38 -4.19 11.43
CA LEU A 23 -3.48 -5.25 12.43
C LEU A 23 -4.26 -4.75 13.64
N ALA A 24 -5.13 -5.59 14.21
CA ALA A 24 -5.98 -5.25 15.35
C ALA A 24 -5.20 -4.85 16.63
N GLY A 25 -3.91 -5.23 16.71
CA GLY A 25 -3.01 -4.86 17.82
C GLY A 25 -2.10 -3.68 17.51
N GLY A 26 -2.42 -2.90 16.48
CA GLY A 26 -1.55 -1.83 15.96
C GLY A 26 -0.50 -2.36 14.97
N GLY A 27 0.03 -1.44 14.16
CA GLY A 27 0.95 -1.74 13.07
C GLY A 27 0.26 -2.22 11.80
N SER A 28 1.05 -2.40 10.76
CA SER A 28 0.56 -2.79 9.44
C SER A 28 1.40 -3.91 8.85
N LEU A 29 0.78 -4.70 7.98
CA LEU A 29 1.42 -5.78 7.25
C LEU A 29 1.31 -5.50 5.75
N ARG A 30 2.46 -5.44 5.07
CA ARG A 30 2.53 -5.36 3.62
C ARG A 30 2.39 -6.77 3.03
N ILE A 31 1.41 -6.95 2.16
CA ILE A 31 1.12 -8.22 1.50
C ILE A 31 1.36 -8.04 -0.01
N ILE A 32 2.22 -8.86 -0.58
CA ILE A 32 2.55 -8.87 -1.99
C ILE A 32 1.86 -10.07 -2.64
N ASN A 33 1.35 -9.88 -3.86
CA ASN A 33 0.76 -10.97 -4.63
C ASN A 33 1.78 -12.09 -4.89
N GLN A 34 1.58 -13.24 -4.26
CA GLN A 34 2.47 -14.39 -4.34
C GLN A 34 2.43 -15.07 -5.73
N GLY A 35 1.42 -14.77 -6.52
CA GLY A 35 1.28 -15.28 -7.89
C GLY A 35 2.16 -14.59 -8.92
N LEU A 36 2.73 -13.41 -8.62
CA LEU A 36 3.49 -12.61 -9.57
C LEU A 36 4.66 -13.36 -10.23
N PRO A 37 5.58 -14.01 -9.49
CA PRO A 37 6.69 -14.75 -10.11
C PRO A 37 6.23 -15.88 -11.01
N SER A 38 5.20 -16.60 -10.57
CA SER A 38 4.61 -17.70 -11.34
C SER A 38 3.94 -17.22 -12.64
N ALA A 39 3.22 -16.09 -12.59
CA ALA A 39 2.59 -15.49 -13.76
C ALA A 39 3.64 -15.03 -14.77
N LEU A 40 4.67 -14.31 -14.34
CA LEU A 40 5.76 -13.86 -15.22
C LEU A 40 6.48 -15.05 -15.88
N SER A 41 6.75 -16.11 -15.13
CA SER A 41 7.35 -17.33 -15.69
C SER A 41 6.48 -17.98 -16.76
N ARG A 42 5.16 -18.07 -16.54
CA ARG A 42 4.19 -18.63 -17.51
C ARG A 42 4.04 -17.77 -18.76
N LEU A 43 4.20 -16.46 -18.64
CA LEU A 43 4.21 -15.52 -19.74
C LEU A 43 5.51 -15.55 -20.57
N GLY A 44 6.50 -16.36 -20.15
CA GLY A 44 7.74 -16.59 -20.88
C GLY A 44 8.85 -15.59 -20.56
N TYR A 45 8.74 -14.82 -19.48
CA TYR A 45 9.84 -13.98 -19.03
C TYR A 45 10.99 -14.83 -18.49
N SER A 46 12.23 -14.43 -18.79
CA SER A 46 13.40 -15.06 -18.18
C SER A 46 13.43 -14.81 -16.67
N LYS A 47 14.17 -15.63 -15.93
CA LYS A 47 14.34 -15.43 -14.48
C LYS A 47 14.91 -14.06 -14.14
N SER A 48 15.83 -13.54 -14.98
CA SER A 48 16.40 -12.19 -14.79
C SER A 48 15.35 -11.10 -14.96
N ALA A 49 14.60 -11.15 -16.10
CA ALA A 49 13.55 -10.17 -16.35
C ALA A 49 12.42 -10.23 -15.31
N ALA A 50 12.02 -11.42 -14.89
CA ALA A 50 11.02 -11.58 -13.83
C ALA A 50 11.49 -10.94 -12.51
N LYS A 51 12.76 -11.14 -12.15
CA LYS A 51 13.34 -10.54 -10.96
C LYS A 51 13.40 -9.00 -11.05
N GLU A 52 13.78 -8.44 -12.20
CA GLU A 52 13.77 -6.99 -12.41
C GLU A 52 12.36 -6.39 -12.29
N ILE A 53 11.35 -7.10 -12.82
CA ILE A 53 9.94 -6.70 -12.68
C ILE A 53 9.50 -6.79 -11.22
N GLU A 54 9.85 -7.85 -10.50
CA GLU A 54 9.55 -7.98 -9.08
C GLU A 54 10.20 -6.86 -8.26
N GLU A 55 11.50 -6.60 -8.45
CA GLU A 55 12.21 -5.52 -7.76
C GLU A 55 11.63 -4.14 -8.10
N TYR A 56 11.14 -3.95 -9.30
CA TYR A 56 10.42 -2.73 -9.66
C TYR A 56 9.13 -2.55 -8.85
N VAL A 57 8.37 -3.64 -8.67
CA VAL A 57 7.09 -3.60 -7.93
C VAL A 57 7.32 -3.47 -6.42
N VAL A 58 8.19 -4.29 -5.86
CA VAL A 58 8.29 -4.46 -4.40
C VAL A 58 9.58 -3.90 -3.78
N GLY A 59 10.45 -3.37 -4.62
CA GLY A 59 11.77 -2.89 -4.21
C GLY A 59 12.74 -4.03 -3.88
N THR A 60 13.95 -3.62 -3.52
CA THR A 60 15.01 -4.56 -3.11
C THR A 60 14.80 -5.10 -1.70
N GLY A 61 14.04 -4.37 -0.86
CA GLY A 61 13.90 -4.64 0.58
C GLY A 61 15.20 -4.52 1.37
N ARG A 62 16.21 -3.86 0.79
CA ARG A 62 17.54 -3.66 1.39
C ARG A 62 18.01 -2.24 1.11
N LEU A 63 18.89 -1.73 1.95
CA LEU A 63 19.53 -0.46 1.72
C LEU A 63 20.37 -0.51 0.43
N THR A 64 20.19 0.49 -0.42
CA THR A 64 20.87 0.63 -1.71
C THR A 64 21.78 1.87 -1.69
N PRO A 65 22.73 2.00 -2.62
CA PRO A 65 23.58 3.19 -2.73
C PRO A 65 22.81 4.51 -2.98
N SER A 66 21.52 4.45 -3.27
CA SER A 66 20.66 5.65 -3.35
C SER A 66 20.52 6.36 -1.99
N ILE A 67 20.80 5.67 -0.88
CA ILE A 67 21.06 6.31 0.41
C ILE A 67 22.58 6.28 0.63
N PRO A 68 23.27 7.44 0.54
CA PRO A 68 24.72 7.47 0.61
C PRO A 68 25.24 6.98 1.97
N HIS A 69 26.10 5.97 1.94
CA HIS A 69 26.69 5.38 3.15
C HIS A 69 27.46 6.42 4.00
N GLU A 70 28.02 7.43 3.35
CA GLU A 70 28.75 8.50 4.04
C GLU A 70 27.81 9.31 4.95
N LEU A 71 26.60 9.63 4.48
CA LEU A 71 25.61 10.35 5.30
C LEU A 71 25.18 9.51 6.51
N LEU A 72 24.95 8.20 6.30
CA LEU A 72 24.58 7.28 7.38
C LEU A 72 25.71 7.14 8.41
N SER A 73 26.95 7.01 7.96
CA SER A 73 28.11 6.90 8.85
C SER A 73 28.36 8.20 9.63
N ASN A 74 28.23 9.37 8.98
CA ASN A 74 28.36 10.67 9.63
C ASN A 74 27.29 10.91 10.68
N ALA A 75 26.11 10.32 10.50
CA ALA A 75 25.01 10.33 11.46
C ALA A 75 25.13 9.25 12.55
N GLY A 76 26.29 8.62 12.68
CA GLY A 76 26.56 7.62 13.73
C GLY A 76 25.91 6.26 13.54
N MET A 77 25.36 5.96 12.35
CA MET A 77 24.70 4.67 12.08
C MET A 77 25.74 3.56 11.93
N THR A 78 25.81 2.68 12.93
CA THR A 78 26.68 1.50 12.93
C THR A 78 26.13 0.40 12.03
N SER A 79 26.94 -0.61 11.72
CA SER A 79 26.51 -1.79 10.96
C SER A 79 25.34 -2.53 11.62
N GLU A 80 25.32 -2.57 12.95
CA GLU A 80 24.23 -3.15 13.73
C GLU A 80 22.94 -2.35 13.55
N LYS A 81 23.03 -1.02 13.66
CA LYS A 81 21.86 -0.14 13.46
C LYS A 81 21.33 -0.22 12.04
N LEU A 82 22.20 -0.28 11.03
CA LEU A 82 21.77 -0.48 9.64
C LEU A 82 21.08 -1.83 9.42
N SER A 83 21.55 -2.89 10.10
CA SER A 83 20.87 -4.20 10.05
C SER A 83 19.49 -4.18 10.73
N GLU A 84 19.34 -3.43 11.83
CA GLU A 84 18.02 -3.19 12.46
C GLU A 84 17.07 -2.49 11.50
N ILE A 85 17.52 -1.39 10.86
CA ILE A 85 16.74 -0.67 9.86
C ILE A 85 16.34 -1.59 8.70
N GLU A 86 17.27 -2.41 8.16
CA GLU A 86 16.95 -3.35 7.08
C GLU A 86 15.89 -4.38 7.50
N SER A 87 15.84 -4.78 8.76
CA SER A 87 14.82 -5.70 9.26
C SER A 87 13.41 -5.09 9.33
N GLU A 88 13.33 -3.76 9.36
CA GLU A 88 12.07 -3.02 9.36
C GLU A 88 11.56 -2.68 7.94
N LEU A 89 12.45 -2.60 6.93
CA LEU A 89 12.08 -2.25 5.55
C LEU A 89 10.89 -3.06 4.98
N PRO A 90 10.76 -4.38 5.22
CA PRO A 90 9.61 -5.14 4.76
C PRO A 90 8.28 -4.79 5.44
N LYS A 91 8.32 -4.07 6.56
CA LYS A 91 7.15 -3.75 7.38
C LYS A 91 6.65 -2.32 7.17
N VAL A 92 7.47 -1.48 6.57
CA VAL A 92 7.17 -0.06 6.40
C VAL A 92 6.64 0.24 4.99
N PHE A 93 5.96 1.36 4.87
CA PHE A 93 5.33 1.82 3.63
C PHE A 93 6.23 2.73 2.81
N HIS A 94 7.08 3.46 3.49
CA HIS A 94 8.02 4.40 2.91
C HIS A 94 9.37 4.28 3.62
N VAL A 95 10.45 4.50 2.89
CA VAL A 95 11.81 4.38 3.44
C VAL A 95 12.03 5.29 4.65
N ARG A 96 11.41 6.49 4.69
CA ARG A 96 11.45 7.40 5.84
C ARG A 96 10.98 6.73 7.13
N ASN A 97 9.95 5.89 7.04
CA ASN A 97 9.41 5.21 8.21
C ASN A 97 10.40 4.25 8.85
N ALA A 98 11.27 3.60 8.06
CA ALA A 98 12.34 2.75 8.59
C ALA A 98 13.44 3.53 9.32
N PHE A 99 13.54 4.83 9.05
CA PHE A 99 14.46 5.76 9.71
C PHE A 99 13.76 6.67 10.72
N SER A 100 12.53 6.37 11.11
CA SER A 100 11.82 7.17 12.11
C SER A 100 12.50 7.12 13.48
N PRO A 101 12.40 8.17 14.30
CA PRO A 101 12.93 8.18 15.67
C PRO A 101 12.43 7.02 16.52
N ASP A 102 11.20 6.55 16.30
CA ASP A 102 10.60 5.42 17.02
C ASP A 102 11.33 4.08 16.72
N ILE A 103 11.87 3.93 15.51
CA ILE A 103 12.65 2.75 15.10
C ILE A 103 14.12 2.91 15.50
N LEU A 104 14.66 4.12 15.32
CA LEU A 104 16.05 4.40 15.69
C LEU A 104 16.29 4.36 17.20
N GLY A 105 15.25 4.66 17.98
CA GLY A 105 15.30 4.69 19.44
C GLY A 105 15.79 6.01 20.00
N LYS A 106 15.27 6.36 21.16
CA LYS A 106 15.54 7.63 21.89
C LYS A 106 17.03 7.87 22.09
N GLU A 107 17.73 6.87 22.58
CA GLU A 107 19.16 6.98 22.93
C GLU A 107 19.99 7.40 21.68
N PHE A 108 19.78 6.70 20.55
CA PHE A 108 20.43 7.02 19.28
C PHE A 108 20.08 8.44 18.80
N CYS A 109 18.81 8.82 18.87
CA CYS A 109 18.34 10.12 18.39
C CYS A 109 18.89 11.28 19.22
N VAL A 110 18.98 11.11 20.53
CA VAL A 110 19.56 12.13 21.43
C VAL A 110 21.07 12.28 21.21
N GLU A 111 21.78 11.17 21.04
CA GLU A 111 23.23 11.19 20.86
C GLU A 111 23.68 11.70 19.49
N ASN A 112 22.90 11.39 18.43
CA ASN A 112 23.39 11.56 17.04
C ASN A 112 22.56 12.52 16.21
N LEU A 113 21.27 12.73 16.52
CA LEU A 113 20.36 13.52 15.69
C LEU A 113 19.96 14.85 16.33
N GLY A 114 20.52 15.18 17.52
CA GLY A 114 20.27 16.45 18.20
C GLY A 114 18.87 16.58 18.78
N LEU A 115 18.11 15.51 18.88
CA LEU A 115 16.87 15.44 19.65
C LEU A 115 17.20 15.47 21.15
N THR A 116 16.23 15.83 21.97
CA THR A 116 16.36 15.89 23.43
C THR A 116 15.50 14.82 24.09
N GLU A 117 15.71 14.57 25.38
CA GLU A 117 14.86 13.63 26.11
C GLU A 117 13.40 14.05 26.19
N ASP A 118 13.15 15.35 26.15
CA ASP A 118 11.81 15.96 26.19
C ASP A 118 11.03 15.75 24.87
N ASP A 119 11.72 15.37 23.80
CA ASP A 119 11.10 15.02 22.52
C ASP A 119 10.51 13.61 22.52
N PHE A 120 10.61 12.88 23.63
CA PHE A 120 10.09 11.51 23.75
C PHE A 120 9.12 11.36 24.92
N TYR A 121 8.10 10.54 24.72
CA TYR A 121 7.11 10.19 25.75
C TYR A 121 6.87 8.69 25.74
N LEU A 122 6.25 8.16 26.79
CA LEU A 122 5.77 6.77 26.82
C LEU A 122 4.31 6.75 26.38
N ASP A 123 4.00 5.92 25.39
CA ASP A 123 2.63 5.67 24.98
C ASP A 123 1.87 4.81 26.02
N ASP A 124 0.59 4.56 25.78
CA ASP A 124 -0.28 3.77 26.66
C ASP A 124 0.20 2.32 26.85
N ASP A 125 0.99 1.80 25.92
CA ASP A 125 1.60 0.45 25.98
C ASP A 125 2.99 0.48 26.66
N GLY A 126 3.45 1.65 27.10
CA GLY A 126 4.76 1.85 27.74
C GLY A 126 5.93 1.83 26.76
N LYS A 127 5.70 2.09 25.47
CA LYS A 127 6.75 2.24 24.46
C LYS A 127 7.16 3.69 24.32
N GLU A 128 8.44 3.93 24.17
CA GLU A 128 8.95 5.26 23.86
C GLU A 128 8.56 5.68 22.44
N ARG A 129 8.01 6.89 22.31
CA ARG A 129 7.58 7.52 21.07
C ARG A 129 8.14 8.92 20.95
N CYS A 130 8.48 9.31 19.73
CA CYS A 130 8.85 10.68 19.44
C CYS A 130 7.59 11.58 19.40
N SER A 131 7.61 12.69 20.08
CA SER A 131 6.53 13.70 20.10
C SER A 131 6.37 14.42 18.75
N ASN A 132 7.41 14.38 17.90
CA ASN A 132 7.36 14.86 16.53
C ASN A 132 7.29 13.68 15.56
N PRO A 133 6.10 13.20 15.18
CA PRO A 133 5.94 12.08 14.24
C PRO A 133 6.41 12.42 12.81
N TRP A 134 6.59 13.70 12.51
CA TRP A 134 7.03 14.22 11.21
C TRP A 134 8.55 14.43 11.12
N PHE A 135 9.31 14.02 12.12
CA PHE A 135 10.77 14.16 12.08
C PHE A 135 11.34 13.27 10.99
N ASP A 136 11.86 13.90 9.94
CA ASP A 136 12.45 13.22 8.80
C ASP A 136 13.97 13.09 9.00
N THR A 137 14.39 11.93 9.46
CA THR A 137 15.80 11.63 9.71
C THR A 137 16.63 11.71 8.43
N LEU A 138 16.13 11.23 7.28
CA LEU A 138 16.87 11.25 6.02
C LEU A 138 17.09 12.67 5.53
N ALA A 139 16.09 13.54 5.62
CA ALA A 139 16.25 14.95 5.31
C ALA A 139 17.17 15.64 6.32
N HIS A 140 17.07 15.30 7.60
CA HIS A 140 17.92 15.86 8.66
C HIS A 140 19.42 15.56 8.45
N ILE A 141 19.76 14.38 7.97
CA ILE A 141 21.16 14.01 7.67
C ILE A 141 21.65 14.52 6.32
N GLY A 142 20.81 15.24 5.56
CA GLY A 142 21.21 15.99 4.38
C GLY A 142 20.74 15.44 3.02
N MET A 143 19.80 14.48 2.99
CA MET A 143 19.18 14.06 1.73
C MET A 143 18.10 15.04 1.29
N THR A 144 18.00 15.29 0.01
CA THR A 144 16.86 16.03 -0.59
C THR A 144 15.63 15.14 -0.72
N ASN A 145 14.45 15.76 -0.86
CA ASN A 145 13.22 15.01 -1.07
C ASN A 145 13.28 14.14 -2.34
N GLU A 146 13.89 14.64 -3.41
CA GLU A 146 14.04 13.89 -4.67
C GLU A 146 14.92 12.65 -4.48
N GLU A 147 16.02 12.76 -3.73
CA GLU A 147 16.89 11.62 -3.43
C GLU A 147 16.20 10.59 -2.56
N ILE A 148 15.40 11.02 -1.58
CA ILE A 148 14.62 10.13 -0.73
C ILE A 148 13.55 9.39 -1.55
N GLU A 149 12.87 10.08 -2.48
CA GLU A 149 11.89 9.43 -3.36
C GLU A 149 12.53 8.43 -4.35
N VAL A 150 13.75 8.70 -4.82
CA VAL A 150 14.52 7.73 -5.61
C VAL A 150 14.85 6.50 -4.76
N ALA A 151 15.38 6.71 -3.57
CA ALA A 151 15.69 5.63 -2.63
C ALA A 151 14.43 4.81 -2.26
N ASN A 152 13.30 5.49 -2.02
CA ASN A 152 12.04 4.84 -1.73
C ASN A 152 11.59 3.89 -2.87
N LYS A 153 11.67 4.37 -4.12
CA LYS A 153 11.31 3.57 -5.30
C LYS A 153 12.24 2.36 -5.51
N GLU A 154 13.49 2.44 -5.11
CA GLU A 154 14.44 1.33 -5.19
C GLU A 154 14.28 0.33 -4.05
N ILE A 155 14.10 0.83 -2.82
CA ILE A 155 14.11 0.03 -1.59
C ILE A 155 12.74 -0.58 -1.30
N ILE A 156 11.68 0.23 -1.38
CA ILE A 156 10.30 -0.18 -1.09
C ILE A 156 9.57 -0.59 -2.37
N GLY A 157 9.99 -0.08 -3.54
CA GLY A 157 9.35 -0.33 -4.82
C GLY A 157 8.25 0.67 -5.14
N ARG A 158 7.66 0.49 -6.33
CA ARG A 158 6.60 1.38 -6.84
C ARG A 158 5.20 0.90 -6.51
N ASN A 159 5.08 -0.29 -5.95
CA ASN A 159 3.82 -0.97 -5.61
C ASN A 159 2.87 -1.16 -6.82
N THR A 160 3.35 -0.97 -8.04
CA THR A 160 2.64 -1.20 -9.29
C THR A 160 3.54 -1.90 -10.31
N ILE A 161 2.93 -2.66 -11.21
CA ILE A 161 3.65 -3.29 -12.32
C ILE A 161 3.67 -2.41 -13.57
N GLU A 162 2.88 -1.35 -13.58
CA GLU A 162 2.82 -0.40 -14.69
C GLU A 162 4.16 0.32 -14.86
N GLY A 163 4.69 0.27 -16.07
CA GLY A 163 6.01 0.84 -16.39
C GLY A 163 7.20 -0.04 -15.96
N ALA A 164 6.96 -1.28 -15.52
CA ALA A 164 8.05 -2.19 -15.17
C ALA A 164 8.96 -2.48 -16.37
N PRO A 165 10.29 -2.45 -16.20
CA PRO A 165 11.23 -2.60 -17.30
C PRO A 165 11.07 -3.99 -17.96
N GLY A 166 10.99 -4.00 -19.31
CA GLY A 166 10.86 -5.23 -20.08
C GLY A 166 9.50 -5.92 -20.01
N LEU A 167 8.54 -5.40 -19.26
CA LEU A 167 7.17 -5.89 -19.28
C LEU A 167 6.49 -5.44 -20.57
N LYS A 168 5.82 -6.38 -21.26
CA LYS A 168 5.09 -6.09 -22.49
C LYS A 168 3.72 -5.49 -22.16
N ASP A 169 3.31 -4.47 -22.91
CA ASP A 169 2.01 -3.80 -22.72
C ASP A 169 0.83 -4.76 -22.87
N GLU A 170 0.93 -5.75 -23.78
CA GLU A 170 -0.11 -6.78 -23.97
C GLU A 170 -0.34 -7.65 -22.73
N HIS A 171 0.62 -7.70 -21.79
CA HIS A 171 0.53 -8.48 -20.56
C HIS A 171 0.00 -7.68 -19.38
N LEU A 172 -0.08 -6.34 -19.46
CA LEU A 172 -0.51 -5.50 -18.35
C LEU A 172 -1.90 -5.89 -17.80
N SER A 173 -2.85 -6.19 -18.70
CA SER A 173 -4.21 -6.54 -18.29
C SER A 173 -4.32 -7.84 -17.48
N ILE A 174 -3.31 -8.70 -17.54
CA ILE A 174 -3.25 -9.96 -16.75
C ILE A 174 -3.05 -9.64 -15.26
N PHE A 175 -2.44 -8.49 -14.97
CA PHE A 175 -2.09 -8.05 -13.63
C PHE A 175 -3.07 -7.00 -13.06
N ASP A 176 -4.13 -6.66 -13.81
CA ASP A 176 -5.17 -5.75 -13.31
C ASP A 176 -5.84 -6.36 -12.07
N CYS A 177 -5.89 -5.58 -11.00
CA CYS A 177 -6.52 -5.93 -9.74
C CYS A 177 -7.85 -5.19 -9.57
N ALA A 178 -8.56 -5.42 -8.46
CA ALA A 178 -9.81 -4.74 -8.17
C ALA A 178 -9.65 -3.22 -8.00
N GLN A 179 -8.52 -2.79 -7.45
CA GLN A 179 -8.14 -1.39 -7.28
C GLN A 179 -6.75 -1.13 -7.86
N PRO A 180 -6.44 0.11 -8.27
CA PRO A 180 -5.10 0.50 -8.63
C PRO A 180 -4.11 0.28 -7.48
N SER A 181 -2.85 0.15 -7.78
CA SER A 181 -1.80 -0.16 -6.81
C SER A 181 -0.66 0.84 -6.94
N GLY A 182 -0.21 1.42 -5.83
CA GLY A 182 0.88 2.41 -5.82
C GLY A 182 0.59 3.61 -6.72
N THR A 183 1.52 3.93 -7.62
CA THR A 183 1.36 5.01 -8.60
C THR A 183 0.64 4.57 -9.89
N GLY A 184 0.19 3.32 -9.97
CA GLY A 184 -0.56 2.80 -11.11
C GLY A 184 -1.98 3.33 -11.15
N VAL A 185 -2.57 3.29 -12.35
CA VAL A 185 -3.95 3.75 -12.61
C VAL A 185 -4.86 2.63 -13.10
N ARG A 186 -4.31 1.46 -13.41
CA ARG A 186 -5.06 0.34 -13.97
C ARG A 186 -5.79 -0.44 -12.89
N SER A 187 -7.04 -0.78 -13.18
CA SER A 187 -7.84 -1.69 -12.38
C SER A 187 -8.87 -2.41 -13.25
N ILE A 188 -9.50 -3.43 -12.71
CA ILE A 188 -10.63 -4.11 -13.34
C ILE A 188 -11.81 -3.14 -13.36
N ALA A 189 -12.32 -2.84 -14.55
CA ALA A 189 -13.48 -1.97 -14.69
C ALA A 189 -14.72 -2.55 -13.97
N PRO A 190 -15.62 -1.70 -13.43
CA PRO A 190 -16.85 -2.16 -12.78
C PRO A 190 -17.67 -3.14 -13.62
N SER A 191 -17.73 -2.91 -14.94
CA SER A 191 -18.38 -3.83 -15.89
C SER A 191 -17.72 -5.21 -15.95
N GLY A 192 -16.40 -5.29 -15.76
CA GLY A 192 -15.68 -6.57 -15.69
C GLY A 192 -16.12 -7.41 -14.48
N HIS A 193 -16.26 -6.77 -13.32
CA HIS A 193 -16.78 -7.42 -12.11
C HIS A 193 -18.20 -7.96 -12.33
N VAL A 194 -19.10 -7.14 -12.90
CA VAL A 194 -20.48 -7.51 -13.17
C VAL A 194 -20.57 -8.66 -14.18
N ASN A 195 -19.80 -8.59 -15.27
CA ASN A 195 -19.80 -9.62 -16.31
C ASN A 195 -19.25 -10.96 -15.80
N MET A 196 -18.25 -10.94 -14.92
CA MET A 196 -17.75 -12.18 -14.29
C MET A 196 -18.82 -12.85 -13.42
N MET A 197 -19.56 -12.05 -12.65
CA MET A 197 -20.72 -12.55 -11.87
C MET A 197 -21.78 -13.15 -12.80
N ALA A 198 -22.14 -12.43 -13.86
CA ALA A 198 -23.13 -12.85 -14.83
C ALA A 198 -22.77 -14.18 -15.51
N ALA A 199 -21.49 -14.36 -15.83
CA ALA A 199 -21.00 -15.62 -16.42
C ALA A 199 -21.10 -16.82 -15.47
N ALA A 200 -20.93 -16.59 -14.16
CA ALA A 200 -20.99 -17.63 -13.14
C ALA A 200 -22.43 -17.90 -12.63
N GLN A 201 -23.30 -16.89 -12.62
CA GLN A 201 -24.64 -16.95 -12.00
C GLN A 201 -25.53 -18.09 -12.50
N PRO A 202 -25.54 -18.47 -13.79
CA PRO A 202 -26.37 -19.59 -14.26
C PRO A 202 -26.04 -20.94 -13.63
N PHE A 203 -24.83 -21.10 -13.10
CA PHE A 203 -24.35 -22.33 -12.48
C PHE A 203 -24.47 -22.33 -10.95
N ILE A 204 -24.97 -21.25 -10.37
CA ILE A 204 -25.05 -21.05 -8.92
C ILE A 204 -26.50 -20.75 -8.53
N SER A 205 -27.10 -21.60 -7.71
CA SER A 205 -28.52 -21.50 -7.30
C SER A 205 -28.76 -20.28 -6.41
N GLY A 206 -27.84 -19.92 -5.54
CA GLY A 206 -27.90 -18.73 -4.68
C GLY A 206 -27.42 -17.47 -5.38
N ALA A 207 -27.42 -16.35 -4.67
CA ALA A 207 -26.75 -15.14 -5.08
C ALA A 207 -25.23 -15.27 -4.89
N ILE A 208 -24.48 -14.57 -5.73
CA ILE A 208 -23.02 -14.49 -5.63
C ILE A 208 -22.67 -13.25 -4.80
N SER A 209 -21.98 -13.46 -3.67
CA SER A 209 -21.44 -12.37 -2.87
C SER A 209 -20.12 -11.92 -3.49
N LYS A 210 -20.16 -10.82 -4.24
CA LYS A 210 -19.01 -10.20 -4.87
C LYS A 210 -19.11 -8.69 -4.81
N THR A 211 -18.01 -8.06 -4.47
CA THR A 211 -17.88 -6.62 -4.49
C THR A 211 -17.57 -6.11 -5.89
N ILE A 212 -18.32 -5.12 -6.33
CA ILE A 212 -17.98 -4.28 -7.49
C ILE A 212 -17.18 -3.11 -6.95
N ASN A 213 -15.86 -3.19 -7.11
CA ASN A 213 -14.96 -2.13 -6.64
C ASN A 213 -15.01 -0.96 -7.62
N MET A 214 -15.13 0.24 -7.09
CA MET A 214 -15.18 1.49 -7.85
C MET A 214 -14.12 2.44 -7.29
N PRO A 215 -13.49 3.25 -8.15
CA PRO A 215 -12.50 4.24 -7.70
C PRO A 215 -13.16 5.34 -6.85
N SER A 216 -12.37 6.07 -6.10
CA SER A 216 -12.84 7.15 -5.20
C SER A 216 -13.52 8.29 -5.94
N ASP A 217 -13.12 8.56 -7.19
CA ASP A 217 -13.64 9.60 -8.06
C ASP A 217 -14.83 9.19 -8.92
N CYS A 218 -15.37 7.94 -8.72
CA CYS A 218 -16.53 7.49 -9.49
C CYS A 218 -17.76 8.37 -9.24
N SER A 219 -18.50 8.64 -10.32
CA SER A 219 -19.72 9.44 -10.29
C SER A 219 -20.94 8.64 -9.85
N ILE A 220 -22.04 9.33 -9.58
CA ILE A 220 -23.34 8.69 -9.31
C ILE A 220 -23.81 7.90 -10.54
N GLU A 221 -23.54 8.42 -11.74
CA GLU A 221 -23.86 7.80 -13.01
C GLU A 221 -23.15 6.47 -13.19
N ASP A 222 -21.86 6.36 -12.80
CA ASP A 222 -21.09 5.11 -12.84
C ASP A 222 -21.71 4.05 -11.92
N VAL A 223 -22.15 4.44 -10.73
CA VAL A 223 -22.84 3.56 -9.79
C VAL A 223 -24.17 3.11 -10.37
N MET A 224 -24.95 4.01 -10.97
CA MET A 224 -26.22 3.69 -11.64
C MET A 224 -26.00 2.70 -12.79
N GLU A 225 -24.95 2.92 -13.60
CA GLU A 225 -24.61 2.02 -14.70
C GLU A 225 -24.26 0.61 -14.20
N ALA A 226 -23.49 0.48 -13.11
CA ALA A 226 -23.18 -0.81 -12.49
C ALA A 226 -24.44 -1.57 -12.04
N TYR A 227 -25.39 -0.89 -11.38
CA TYR A 227 -26.67 -1.48 -11.00
C TYR A 227 -27.51 -1.87 -12.20
N ASN A 228 -27.62 -1.01 -13.21
CA ASN A 228 -28.36 -1.28 -14.43
C ASN A 228 -27.78 -2.49 -15.19
N LEU A 229 -26.46 -2.56 -15.32
CA LEU A 229 -25.76 -3.68 -15.95
C LEU A 229 -25.99 -4.98 -15.15
N SER A 230 -25.88 -4.92 -13.83
CA SER A 230 -26.12 -6.08 -12.95
C SER A 230 -27.54 -6.63 -13.11
N HIS A 231 -28.55 -5.74 -13.20
CA HIS A 231 -29.93 -6.12 -13.47
C HIS A 231 -30.10 -6.71 -14.88
N ALA A 232 -29.57 -6.03 -15.90
CA ALA A 232 -29.67 -6.46 -17.30
C ALA A 232 -29.02 -7.83 -17.56
N THR A 233 -27.97 -8.14 -16.81
CA THR A 233 -27.25 -9.43 -16.88
C THR A 233 -27.81 -10.50 -15.93
N MET A 234 -28.94 -10.22 -15.25
CA MET A 234 -29.66 -11.13 -14.38
C MET A 234 -28.85 -11.64 -13.17
N ASN A 235 -27.94 -10.81 -12.65
CA ASN A 235 -27.29 -11.10 -11.38
C ASN A 235 -28.30 -11.01 -10.23
N LYS A 236 -28.19 -11.92 -9.26
CA LYS A 236 -29.13 -11.99 -8.11
C LYS A 236 -28.76 -11.06 -6.97
N ALA A 237 -27.53 -10.54 -6.96
CA ALA A 237 -27.04 -9.56 -5.99
C ALA A 237 -26.12 -8.56 -6.67
N CYS A 238 -26.04 -7.35 -6.12
CA CYS A 238 -25.15 -6.29 -6.55
C CYS A 238 -24.65 -5.57 -5.29
N ALA A 239 -23.36 -5.62 -5.02
CA ALA A 239 -22.72 -4.93 -3.92
C ALA A 239 -21.63 -4.02 -4.46
N VAL A 240 -21.78 -2.71 -4.29
CA VAL A 240 -20.83 -1.69 -4.75
C VAL A 240 -20.01 -1.21 -3.57
N TYR A 241 -18.72 -1.03 -3.78
CA TYR A 241 -17.80 -0.43 -2.83
C TYR A 241 -16.96 0.65 -3.53
N ARG A 242 -17.17 1.90 -3.16
CA ARG A 242 -16.33 3.02 -3.61
C ARG A 242 -15.14 3.16 -2.66
N ASP A 243 -13.94 3.25 -3.21
CA ASP A 243 -12.72 3.45 -2.43
C ASP A 243 -12.81 4.77 -1.65
N GLY A 244 -12.28 4.81 -0.43
CA GLY A 244 -12.37 5.97 0.44
C GLY A 244 -13.76 6.24 1.06
N SER A 245 -14.78 5.40 0.82
CA SER A 245 -16.14 5.65 1.33
C SER A 245 -16.35 5.29 2.81
N LYS A 246 -15.31 4.84 3.50
CA LYS A 246 -15.35 4.50 4.93
C LYS A 246 -14.10 5.02 5.64
N LEU A 247 -14.28 5.60 6.81
CA LEU A 247 -13.21 6.11 7.68
C LEU A 247 -12.18 5.03 8.06
N SER A 248 -12.59 3.77 8.18
CA SER A 248 -11.68 2.65 8.44
C SER A 248 -11.83 1.58 7.38
N GLN A 249 -10.77 1.42 6.59
CA GLN A 249 -10.68 0.38 5.56
C GLN A 249 -9.67 -0.70 6.00
N PRO A 250 -10.07 -1.98 6.08
CA PRO A 250 -9.18 -3.06 6.50
C PRO A 250 -8.07 -3.38 5.47
N LEU A 251 -8.28 -3.03 4.21
CA LEU A 251 -7.33 -3.18 3.11
C LEU A 251 -7.25 -1.85 2.36
N MET A 252 -6.03 -1.36 2.13
CA MET A 252 -5.75 -0.15 1.37
C MET A 252 -4.80 -0.47 0.23
N SER A 253 -5.02 0.13 -0.92
CA SER A 253 -4.13 0.05 -2.10
C SER A 253 -3.08 1.16 -2.10
N GLN A 254 -3.40 2.27 -1.44
CA GLN A 254 -2.53 3.41 -1.19
C GLN A 254 -2.64 3.79 0.28
N LEU A 255 -1.60 4.37 0.82
CA LEU A 255 -1.71 5.07 2.10
C LEU A 255 -2.45 6.38 1.83
N VAL A 256 -3.61 6.50 2.44
CA VAL A 256 -4.18 7.81 2.70
C VAL A 256 -3.27 8.41 3.78
N ASP A 257 -2.60 9.50 3.48
CA ASP A 257 -1.84 10.23 4.49
C ASP A 257 -2.79 10.51 5.65
N SER A 258 -2.36 10.15 6.86
CA SER A 258 -3.16 10.39 8.07
C SER A 258 -3.53 11.87 8.27
N MET A 259 -2.85 12.77 7.55
CA MET A 259 -3.17 14.19 7.49
C MET A 259 -4.54 14.49 6.85
N ASP A 260 -4.88 13.79 5.75
CA ASP A 260 -6.17 14.03 5.07
C ASP A 260 -7.37 13.60 5.94
N LEU A 261 -7.17 12.59 6.81
CA LEU A 261 -8.23 12.12 7.72
C LEU A 261 -8.43 13.04 8.94
N GLU A 262 -7.37 13.69 9.43
CA GLU A 262 -7.48 14.63 10.56
C GLU A 262 -8.08 15.97 10.12
N GLU A 263 -7.80 16.44 8.88
CA GLU A 263 -8.44 17.64 8.33
C GLU A 263 -9.93 17.41 8.02
N GLU A 264 -10.32 16.23 7.49
CA GLU A 264 -11.74 15.88 7.26
C GLU A 264 -12.50 15.73 8.59
N ASP A 265 -11.91 15.11 9.63
CA ASP A 265 -12.52 15.00 10.96
C ASP A 265 -12.69 16.36 11.65
N GLU A 266 -11.77 17.33 11.45
CA GLU A 266 -11.92 18.68 11.95
C GLU A 266 -13.02 19.45 11.18
N GLU A 267 -13.12 19.30 9.86
CA GLU A 267 -14.19 19.92 9.07
C GLU A 267 -15.57 19.31 9.39
N GLU A 268 -15.71 17.98 9.53
CA GLU A 268 -16.98 17.35 9.94
C GLU A 268 -17.37 17.79 11.36
N SER A 269 -16.43 17.89 12.32
CA SER A 269 -16.70 18.36 13.66
C SER A 269 -17.16 19.82 13.72
N VAL A 270 -16.73 20.65 12.76
CA VAL A 270 -17.16 22.04 12.62
C VAL A 270 -18.56 22.11 11.99
N VAL A 271 -18.87 21.25 11.03
CA VAL A 271 -20.19 21.19 10.39
C VAL A 271 -21.27 20.70 11.35
N GLU A 272 -20.99 19.67 12.17
CA GLU A 272 -21.94 19.21 13.21
C GLU A 272 -22.23 20.30 14.25
N LYS A 273 -21.24 21.07 14.66
CA LYS A 273 -21.42 22.20 15.62
C LYS A 273 -22.16 23.40 15.02
N MET A 274 -22.27 23.51 13.71
CA MET A 274 -23.03 24.58 13.04
C MET A 274 -24.49 24.23 12.77
N VAL A 275 -24.90 22.96 12.99
CA VAL A 275 -26.27 22.46 12.75
C VAL A 275 -27.07 22.34 14.06
N GLU A 276 -26.44 22.44 15.25
CA GLU A 276 -27.09 22.62 16.54
C GLU A 276 -27.31 24.12 16.85
#